data_1db8f168fc1820c08c07e3d60d916d86
#
_entry.id   1db8f168fc1820c08c07e3d60d916d86
#
_cell.length_a   1.000
_cell.length_b   1.000
_cell.length_c   1.000
_cell.angle_alpha   90.00
_cell.angle_beta   90.00
_cell.angle_gamma   90.00
#
_symmetry.space_group_name_H-M   'P 1'
#
loop_
_entity.id
_entity.type
_entity.pdbx_description
1 polymer ?
#
loop_
_entity_poly.entity_id
_entity_poly.type
_entity_poly.pdbx_seq_one_letter_code
_entity_poly.pdbx_strand_id
1 'polypeptide(L)'
;MKSLKTLLFAMLSLFMISCGKDNNDLDLNSPLTISVSKDIIQTDGKDYAEVTVKLNEEVINEELAFYFKEGKVLKPATKYVTDSRFSIDKAGTYHLMARYGTFSTVPVTIHAIPVAVPDTPADPIESSVDFKTRALLIQFTGVACGMCPRAKTIMKDIGEGKTSVSPDSYVKIECHNYSGNGYIDKAEFDTELSTLYCAGYPNLNANFHSVSNGLGTEVNVEEYISSVLSLMSPKAGLALNFSVLERQAILKVTVKAGVTSEFRVGGVLLEDGIVSQQLSATADWMHTHNACIRWMDAGKNYTGVTLEEMIKGEEKSYVFIWDLDAIENDRKANPGVDYWDGINPDNLRAAAYVTMPSPSGKMGYIVVNAVQTTSNNQAIPYEYNERD
;
A
#
# COMPACT_ATOMS: atom_id res chain seq x y z
N MET A 1 77.55 15.27 19.28
CA MET A 1 76.42 15.35 20.24
C MET A 1 75.20 15.45 19.47
N LYS A 2 74.32 14.50 19.68
CA LYS A 2 72.99 14.21 19.20
C LYS A 2 72.53 14.69 17.79
N SER A 3 72.64 13.79 16.82
CA SER A 3 72.08 13.85 15.48
C SER A 3 70.60 13.60 15.52
N LEU A 4 69.82 14.51 14.91
CA LEU A 4 68.40 14.35 14.66
C LEU A 4 68.21 13.64 13.32
N LYS A 5 67.79 12.38 13.32
CA LYS A 5 67.48 11.64 12.12
C LYS A 5 66.06 12.01 11.66
N THR A 6 65.98 12.73 10.56
CA THR A 6 64.78 13.05 9.85
C THR A 6 64.32 11.79 9.09
N LEU A 7 63.22 11.20 9.50
CA LEU A 7 62.57 10.06 8.83
C LEU A 7 61.70 10.61 7.71
N LEU A 8 62.13 10.45 6.47
CA LEU A 8 61.38 10.79 5.27
C LEU A 8 60.40 9.64 5.00
N PHE A 9 59.12 9.83 5.31
CA PHE A 9 58.06 8.91 4.94
C PHE A 9 57.68 9.20 3.47
N ALA A 10 58.16 8.36 2.56
CA ALA A 10 57.68 8.36 1.18
C ALA A 10 56.24 7.81 1.15
N MET A 11 55.24 8.68 0.98
CA MET A 11 53.89 8.30 0.68
C MET A 11 53.83 7.74 -0.74
N LEU A 12 53.82 6.42 -0.86
CA LEU A 12 53.53 5.72 -2.10
C LEU A 12 52.04 5.80 -2.32
N SER A 13 51.59 6.74 -3.14
CA SER A 13 50.21 6.81 -3.60
C SER A 13 49.93 5.64 -4.54
N LEU A 14 49.40 4.54 -3.98
CA LEU A 14 48.72 3.53 -4.79
C LEU A 14 47.44 4.16 -5.35
N PHE A 15 47.45 4.51 -6.62
CA PHE A 15 46.25 4.67 -7.40
C PHE A 15 45.57 3.29 -7.52
N MET A 16 44.69 2.98 -6.59
CA MET A 16 43.72 1.93 -6.78
C MET A 16 42.72 2.45 -7.82
N ILE A 17 42.87 1.97 -9.04
CA ILE A 17 41.81 2.06 -10.06
C ILE A 17 40.65 1.22 -9.51
N SER A 18 39.74 1.87 -8.81
CA SER A 18 38.45 1.31 -8.44
C SER A 18 37.65 1.16 -9.73
N CYS A 19 37.56 -0.06 -10.24
CA CYS A 19 36.59 -0.44 -11.23
C CYS A 19 35.20 -0.04 -10.72
N GLY A 20 34.44 0.67 -11.56
CA GLY A 20 33.19 1.34 -11.22
C GLY A 20 32.22 0.48 -10.45
N LYS A 21 32.04 0.82 -9.18
CA LYS A 21 30.75 0.61 -8.52
C LYS A 21 29.80 1.63 -9.11
N ASP A 22 28.69 1.14 -9.64
CA ASP A 22 27.59 2.02 -10.04
C ASP A 22 27.28 2.96 -8.88
N ASN A 23 27.44 4.27 -9.08
CA ASN A 23 27.27 5.32 -8.06
C ASN A 23 25.82 5.46 -7.55
N ASN A 24 24.97 4.47 -7.79
CA ASN A 24 23.55 4.43 -7.45
C ASN A 24 23.18 3.43 -6.35
N ASP A 25 24.15 2.64 -5.84
CA ASP A 25 23.91 1.78 -4.70
C ASP A 25 23.77 2.63 -3.43
N LEU A 26 22.63 2.49 -2.74
CA LEU A 26 22.40 3.14 -1.45
C LEU A 26 23.38 2.53 -0.43
N ASP A 27 24.24 3.36 0.14
CA ASP A 27 25.05 2.94 1.27
C ASP A 27 24.23 3.02 2.56
N LEU A 28 23.63 1.89 2.94
CA LEU A 28 22.84 1.77 4.17
C LEU A 28 23.67 1.99 5.44
N ASN A 29 25.00 1.97 5.35
CA ASN A 29 25.94 2.24 6.44
C ASN A 29 26.52 3.66 6.35
N SER A 30 25.97 4.53 5.48
CA SER A 30 26.43 5.91 5.37
C SER A 30 26.28 6.63 6.71
N PRO A 31 27.30 7.36 7.18
CA PRO A 31 27.17 8.19 8.38
C PRO A 31 26.27 9.43 8.14
N LEU A 32 25.87 9.65 6.88
CA LEU A 32 24.98 10.75 6.49
C LEU A 32 23.51 10.29 6.54
N THR A 33 22.69 10.99 7.30
CA THR A 33 21.25 10.74 7.42
C THR A 33 20.44 11.95 7.03
N ILE A 34 19.21 11.74 6.57
CA ILE A 34 18.22 12.78 6.26
C ILE A 34 16.90 12.45 6.96
N SER A 35 16.23 13.46 7.49
CA SER A 35 14.87 13.38 8.02
C SER A 35 14.07 14.61 7.64
N VAL A 36 12.75 14.50 7.70
CA VAL A 36 11.81 15.59 7.43
C VAL A 36 10.83 15.74 8.60
N SER A 37 10.36 16.98 8.84
CA SER A 37 9.41 17.25 9.93
C SER A 37 8.03 16.67 9.66
N LYS A 38 7.68 16.46 8.39
CA LYS A 38 6.45 15.81 7.91
C LYS A 38 6.67 15.25 6.51
N ASP A 39 5.98 14.21 6.20
CA ASP A 39 6.06 13.49 4.92
C ASP A 39 4.95 13.88 3.93
N ILE A 40 3.99 14.72 4.35
CA ILE A 40 2.91 15.24 3.51
C ILE A 40 2.97 16.75 3.51
N ILE A 41 3.03 17.37 2.32
CA ILE A 41 2.96 18.81 2.12
C ILE A 41 1.91 19.16 1.05
N GLN A 42 1.36 20.38 1.13
CA GLN A 42 0.47 20.90 0.09
C GLN A 42 1.27 21.63 -1.00
N THR A 43 0.77 21.58 -2.24
CA THR A 43 1.38 22.27 -3.38
C THR A 43 0.91 23.72 -3.54
N ASP A 44 0.52 24.36 -2.43
CA ASP A 44 0.03 25.74 -2.40
C ASP A 44 1.13 26.81 -2.43
N GLY A 45 2.39 26.40 -2.49
CA GLY A 45 3.56 27.28 -2.49
C GLY A 45 3.89 27.91 -1.14
N LYS A 46 3.17 27.56 -0.06
CA LYS A 46 3.39 28.06 1.29
C LYS A 46 3.77 26.95 2.26
N ASP A 47 3.24 25.76 2.01
CA ASP A 47 3.50 24.59 2.84
C ASP A 47 4.87 24.01 2.55
N TYR A 48 5.55 23.49 3.57
CA TYR A 48 6.91 22.92 3.47
C TYR A 48 7.15 21.86 4.53
N ALA A 49 8.12 21.00 4.27
CA ALA A 49 8.71 20.11 5.24
C ALA A 49 10.11 20.62 5.64
N GLU A 50 10.40 20.73 6.94
CA GLU A 50 11.75 21.03 7.40
C GLU A 50 12.64 19.81 7.15
N VAL A 51 13.78 20.02 6.52
CA VAL A 51 14.76 18.98 6.17
C VAL A 51 15.92 19.08 7.14
N THR A 52 16.24 17.99 7.81
CA THR A 52 17.41 17.88 8.69
C THR A 52 18.39 16.87 8.11
N VAL A 53 19.63 17.27 7.87
CA VAL A 53 20.71 16.38 7.45
C VAL A 53 21.76 16.30 8.54
N LYS A 54 22.17 15.09 8.91
CA LYS A 54 23.18 14.85 9.94
C LYS A 54 24.33 14.02 9.39
N LEU A 55 25.56 14.38 9.80
CA LEU A 55 26.75 13.58 9.61
C LEU A 55 27.26 13.15 11.00
N ASN A 56 27.34 11.83 11.25
CA ASN A 56 27.71 11.30 12.57
C ASN A 56 26.90 11.95 13.72
N GLU A 57 25.56 12.07 13.55
CA GLU A 57 24.60 12.71 14.48
C GLU A 57 24.70 14.24 14.61
N GLU A 58 25.70 14.91 14.02
CA GLU A 58 25.79 16.36 14.00
C GLU A 58 25.04 16.95 12.79
N VAL A 59 24.20 17.98 13.05
CA VAL A 59 23.44 18.67 11.98
C VAL A 59 24.42 19.45 11.10
N ILE A 60 24.30 19.26 9.79
CA ILE A 60 25.06 20.01 8.78
C ILE A 60 24.10 20.73 7.84
N ASN A 61 24.42 21.98 7.49
CA ASN A 61 23.60 22.81 6.61
C ASN A 61 24.38 23.37 5.40
N GLU A 62 25.68 23.19 5.36
CA GLU A 62 26.53 23.71 4.31
C GLU A 62 27.00 22.63 3.36
N GLU A 63 27.29 22.99 2.11
CA GLU A 63 27.82 22.09 1.07
C GLU A 63 26.93 20.89 0.73
N LEU A 64 25.62 20.98 1.03
CA LEU A 64 24.64 19.94 0.71
C LEU A 64 24.14 20.05 -0.72
N ALA A 65 24.10 18.92 -1.42
CA ALA A 65 23.40 18.79 -2.69
C ALA A 65 22.19 17.83 -2.53
N PHE A 66 21.02 18.25 -2.99
CA PHE A 66 19.81 17.45 -2.92
C PHE A 66 19.43 16.87 -4.29
N TYR A 67 18.88 15.65 -4.26
CA TYR A 67 18.45 14.93 -5.45
C TYR A 67 17.13 14.23 -5.21
N PHE A 68 16.32 14.11 -6.26
CA PHE A 68 15.23 13.15 -6.32
C PHE A 68 15.74 11.83 -6.88
N LYS A 69 15.43 10.73 -6.21
CA LYS A 69 15.75 9.38 -6.69
C LYS A 69 14.54 8.77 -7.37
N GLU A 70 14.66 8.50 -8.68
CA GLU A 70 13.64 7.84 -9.50
C GLU A 70 14.24 6.53 -10.03
N GLY A 71 13.97 5.41 -9.39
CA GLY A 71 14.63 4.14 -9.68
C GLY A 71 16.15 4.26 -9.55
N LYS A 72 16.87 4.10 -10.67
CA LYS A 72 18.34 4.28 -10.73
C LYS A 72 18.79 5.71 -11.10
N VAL A 73 17.87 6.61 -11.39
CA VAL A 73 18.18 7.97 -11.84
C VAL A 73 18.15 8.96 -10.69
N LEU A 74 19.14 9.87 -10.65
CA LEU A 74 19.19 10.99 -9.71
C LEU A 74 18.95 12.29 -10.46
N LYS A 75 17.89 13.02 -10.10
CA LYS A 75 17.57 14.33 -10.67
C LYS A 75 17.91 15.43 -9.66
N PRO A 76 18.63 16.50 -10.04
CA PRO A 76 18.93 17.60 -9.13
C PRO A 76 17.67 18.19 -8.48
N ALA A 77 17.67 18.31 -7.16
CA ALA A 77 16.54 18.80 -6.35
C ALA A 77 16.90 19.97 -5.44
N THR A 78 18.16 20.45 -5.45
CA THR A 78 18.63 21.52 -4.55
C THR A 78 17.77 22.80 -4.61
N LYS A 79 17.20 23.13 -5.77
CA LYS A 79 16.32 24.31 -5.93
C LYS A 79 15.00 24.23 -5.14
N TYR A 80 14.60 23.03 -4.71
CA TYR A 80 13.38 22.79 -3.94
C TYR A 80 13.63 22.78 -2.42
N VAL A 81 14.91 22.88 -2.00
CA VAL A 81 15.31 22.97 -0.59
C VAL A 81 15.99 24.31 -0.35
N THR A 82 15.29 25.23 0.30
CA THR A 82 15.77 26.56 0.66
C THR A 82 15.68 26.74 2.16
N ASP A 83 16.73 27.23 2.81
CA ASP A 83 16.80 27.43 4.27
C ASP A 83 16.33 26.17 5.04
N SER A 84 16.80 24.98 4.62
CA SER A 84 16.41 23.69 5.18
C SER A 84 14.92 23.38 5.07
N ARG A 85 14.19 23.99 4.12
CA ARG A 85 12.78 23.76 3.87
C ARG A 85 12.57 23.23 2.46
N PHE A 86 11.96 22.06 2.38
CA PHE A 86 11.53 21.47 1.12
C PHE A 86 10.13 21.94 0.79
N SER A 87 9.94 22.51 -0.39
CA SER A 87 8.64 22.87 -0.96
C SER A 87 8.61 22.62 -2.46
N ILE A 88 7.44 22.28 -3.00
CA ILE A 88 7.24 22.04 -4.42
C ILE A 88 5.80 22.36 -4.79
N ASP A 89 5.60 22.88 -5.99
CA ASP A 89 4.30 23.33 -6.53
C ASP A 89 3.61 22.27 -7.42
N LYS A 90 4.26 21.14 -7.63
CA LYS A 90 3.73 20.03 -8.43
C LYS A 90 3.37 18.86 -7.52
N ALA A 91 2.13 18.36 -7.63
CA ALA A 91 1.70 17.15 -6.94
C ALA A 91 2.49 15.92 -7.40
N GLY A 92 2.79 15.01 -6.46
CA GLY A 92 3.54 13.80 -6.73
C GLY A 92 4.21 13.22 -5.49
N THR A 93 4.83 12.06 -5.65
CA THR A 93 5.65 11.42 -4.62
C THR A 93 7.12 11.64 -4.93
N TYR A 94 7.86 12.19 -3.97
CA TYR A 94 9.26 12.59 -4.11
C TYR A 94 10.14 11.81 -3.15
N HIS A 95 11.14 11.13 -3.66
CA HIS A 95 12.16 10.45 -2.86
C HIS A 95 13.39 11.35 -2.75
N LEU A 96 13.41 12.20 -1.73
CA LEU A 96 14.47 13.20 -1.51
C LEU A 96 15.66 12.58 -0.80
N MET A 97 16.85 12.79 -1.34
CA MET A 97 18.12 12.41 -0.72
C MET A 97 19.10 13.58 -0.71
N ALA A 98 20.05 13.54 0.23
CA ALA A 98 21.12 14.50 0.34
C ALA A 98 22.49 13.86 0.03
N ARG A 99 23.41 14.66 -0.48
CA ARG A 99 24.83 14.34 -0.62
C ARG A 99 25.69 15.37 0.06
N TYR A 100 26.75 14.87 0.73
CA TYR A 100 27.80 15.67 1.32
C TYR A 100 29.15 15.01 1.00
N GLY A 101 29.97 15.67 0.17
CA GLY A 101 31.20 15.06 -0.34
C GLY A 101 30.91 13.73 -1.07
N THR A 102 31.47 12.63 -0.55
CA THR A 102 31.28 11.27 -1.10
C THR A 102 30.11 10.52 -0.45
N PHE A 103 29.53 11.04 0.62
CA PHE A 103 28.44 10.39 1.35
C PHE A 103 27.08 10.71 0.72
N SER A 104 26.16 9.74 0.77
CA SER A 104 24.79 9.89 0.32
C SER A 104 23.84 9.33 1.39
N THR A 105 22.67 9.94 1.54
CA THR A 105 21.64 9.43 2.45
C THR A 105 20.80 8.34 1.77
N VAL A 106 20.11 7.53 2.57
CA VAL A 106 18.89 6.84 2.12
C VAL A 106 17.85 7.92 1.82
N PRO A 107 17.04 7.80 0.76
CA PRO A 107 15.97 8.78 0.48
C PRO A 107 14.89 8.78 1.55
N VAL A 108 14.33 9.97 1.84
CA VAL A 108 13.04 10.12 2.53
C VAL A 108 11.95 10.35 1.50
N THR A 109 10.77 9.80 1.75
CA THR A 109 9.60 9.98 0.89
C THR A 109 8.81 11.18 1.37
N ILE A 110 8.44 12.08 0.44
CA ILE A 110 7.57 13.23 0.67
C ILE A 110 6.45 13.20 -0.36
N HIS A 111 5.22 13.28 0.11
CA HIS A 111 4.03 13.37 -0.74
C HIS A 111 3.59 14.83 -0.83
N ALA A 112 3.66 15.40 -2.03
CA ALA A 112 3.11 16.71 -2.33
C ALA A 112 1.71 16.54 -2.92
N ILE A 113 0.69 17.09 -2.24
CA ILE A 113 -0.72 16.92 -2.60
C ILE A 113 -1.40 18.26 -2.88
N PRO A 114 -2.36 18.32 -3.83
CA PRO A 114 -2.97 19.59 -4.23
C PRO A 114 -3.93 20.16 -3.21
N VAL A 115 -4.39 19.36 -2.24
CA VAL A 115 -5.34 19.76 -1.19
C VAL A 115 -4.91 19.22 0.17
N ALA A 116 -5.46 19.75 1.24
CA ALA A 116 -5.32 19.17 2.57
C ALA A 116 -5.89 17.76 2.62
N VAL A 117 -5.25 16.86 3.37
CA VAL A 117 -5.80 15.52 3.63
C VAL A 117 -7.16 15.68 4.32
N PRO A 118 -8.26 15.21 3.71
CA PRO A 118 -9.58 15.32 4.32
C PRO A 118 -9.67 14.45 5.59
N ASP A 119 -10.35 14.96 6.60
CA ASP A 119 -10.55 14.21 7.84
C ASP A 119 -11.54 13.05 7.64
N THR A 120 -11.36 11.97 8.40
CA THR A 120 -12.39 10.93 8.53
C THR A 120 -13.60 11.51 9.29
N PRO A 121 -14.81 10.97 9.05
CA PRO A 121 -15.99 11.40 9.82
C PRO A 121 -15.77 11.22 11.32
N ALA A 122 -16.36 12.13 12.11
CA ALA A 122 -16.34 12.01 13.55
C ALA A 122 -17.01 10.69 14.01
N ASP A 123 -16.55 10.17 15.13
CA ASP A 123 -17.13 8.97 15.72
C ASP A 123 -18.58 9.23 16.18
N PRO A 124 -19.57 8.51 15.64
CA PRO A 124 -20.98 8.73 16.01
C PRO A 124 -21.30 8.23 17.43
N ILE A 125 -20.48 7.33 18.01
CA ILE A 125 -20.69 6.75 19.33
C ILE A 125 -19.36 6.60 20.08
N GLU A 126 -18.77 7.72 20.51
CA GLU A 126 -17.42 7.77 21.11
C GLU A 126 -17.16 6.74 22.23
N SER A 127 -18.20 6.41 23.03
CA SER A 127 -18.07 5.46 24.14
C SER A 127 -18.14 3.99 23.71
N SER A 128 -18.52 3.71 22.46
CA SER A 128 -18.67 2.34 21.97
C SER A 128 -17.38 1.79 21.35
N VAL A 129 -17.20 0.49 21.51
CA VAL A 129 -16.18 -0.30 20.81
C VAL A 129 -16.78 -1.58 20.23
N ASP A 130 -18.11 -1.64 20.15
CA ASP A 130 -18.85 -2.75 19.55
C ASP A 130 -19.04 -2.52 18.05
N PHE A 131 -17.93 -2.57 17.33
CA PHE A 131 -17.90 -2.30 15.91
C PHE A 131 -18.52 -3.40 15.07
N LYS A 132 -19.24 -3.01 14.02
CA LYS A 132 -19.56 -3.91 12.92
C LYS A 132 -18.28 -4.39 12.27
N THR A 133 -18.13 -5.70 12.12
CA THR A 133 -16.95 -6.33 11.55
C THR A 133 -17.24 -6.96 10.21
N ARG A 134 -16.30 -6.83 9.29
CA ARG A 134 -16.33 -7.45 7.96
C ARG A 134 -15.05 -8.22 7.70
N ALA A 135 -15.20 -9.39 7.09
CA ALA A 135 -14.05 -10.15 6.61
C ALA A 135 -13.45 -9.49 5.36
N LEU A 136 -12.12 -9.57 5.20
CA LEU A 136 -11.47 -9.29 3.93
C LEU A 136 -11.40 -10.59 3.11
N LEU A 137 -12.04 -10.61 1.95
CA LEU A 137 -12.00 -11.72 1.01
C LEU A 137 -11.12 -11.36 -0.18
N ILE A 138 -10.02 -12.08 -0.38
CA ILE A 138 -9.14 -11.94 -1.53
C ILE A 138 -9.45 -13.07 -2.50
N GLN A 139 -10.08 -12.72 -3.62
CA GLN A 139 -10.30 -13.65 -4.72
C GLN A 139 -9.10 -13.62 -5.67
N PHE A 140 -8.37 -14.73 -5.75
CA PHE A 140 -7.30 -14.91 -6.72
C PHE A 140 -7.85 -15.46 -8.01
N THR A 141 -7.65 -14.72 -9.11
CA THR A 141 -8.25 -14.96 -10.41
C THR A 141 -7.29 -14.54 -11.55
N GLY A 142 -7.77 -14.60 -12.78
CA GLY A 142 -7.09 -14.08 -13.96
C GLY A 142 -7.75 -14.54 -15.23
N VAL A 143 -7.54 -13.80 -16.30
CA VAL A 143 -8.29 -13.98 -17.55
C VAL A 143 -7.97 -15.26 -18.31
N ALA A 144 -6.77 -15.84 -18.14
CA ALA A 144 -6.38 -17.11 -18.76
C ALA A 144 -6.81 -18.34 -17.93
N CYS A 145 -7.45 -18.15 -16.79
CA CYS A 145 -7.94 -19.23 -15.93
C CYS A 145 -9.31 -19.73 -16.39
N GLY A 146 -9.36 -20.90 -17.01
CA GLY A 146 -10.60 -21.46 -17.56
C GLY A 146 -11.66 -21.86 -16.50
N MET A 147 -11.27 -22.04 -15.24
CA MET A 147 -12.21 -22.34 -14.14
C MET A 147 -12.68 -21.10 -13.39
N CYS A 148 -12.05 -19.94 -13.62
CA CYS A 148 -12.36 -18.70 -12.91
C CYS A 148 -13.76 -18.14 -13.22
N PRO A 149 -14.36 -18.31 -14.42
CA PRO A 149 -15.76 -17.91 -14.66
C PRO A 149 -16.77 -18.53 -13.68
N ARG A 150 -16.57 -19.79 -13.29
CA ARG A 150 -17.40 -20.45 -12.28
C ARG A 150 -17.27 -19.78 -10.91
N ALA A 151 -16.04 -19.53 -10.48
CA ALA A 151 -15.77 -18.82 -9.23
C ALA A 151 -16.40 -17.42 -9.22
N LYS A 152 -16.33 -16.71 -10.36
CA LYS A 152 -16.95 -15.40 -10.55
C LYS A 152 -18.47 -15.46 -10.41
N THR A 153 -19.11 -16.52 -10.91
CA THR A 153 -20.56 -16.74 -10.72
C THR A 153 -20.90 -16.96 -9.24
N ILE A 154 -20.18 -17.83 -8.54
CA ILE A 154 -20.39 -18.08 -7.11
C ILE A 154 -20.27 -16.77 -6.31
N MET A 155 -19.19 -16.02 -6.51
CA MET A 155 -18.98 -14.77 -5.79
C MET A 155 -20.00 -13.69 -6.16
N LYS A 156 -20.53 -13.71 -7.38
CA LYS A 156 -21.63 -12.84 -7.80
C LYS A 156 -22.91 -13.19 -7.06
N ASP A 157 -23.28 -14.47 -6.98
CA ASP A 157 -24.50 -14.92 -6.30
C ASP A 157 -24.46 -14.63 -4.79
N ILE A 158 -23.29 -14.77 -4.15
CA ILE A 158 -23.05 -14.33 -2.76
C ILE A 158 -23.22 -12.81 -2.66
N GLY A 159 -22.61 -12.04 -3.56
CA GLY A 159 -22.72 -10.57 -3.56
C GLY A 159 -24.13 -10.02 -3.83
N GLU A 160 -24.98 -10.80 -4.51
CA GLU A 160 -26.38 -10.47 -4.75
C GLU A 160 -27.34 -10.96 -3.64
N GLY A 161 -26.78 -11.53 -2.56
CA GLY A 161 -27.58 -12.03 -1.43
C GLY A 161 -28.43 -13.26 -1.75
N LYS A 162 -28.03 -14.07 -2.75
CA LYS A 162 -28.72 -15.30 -3.12
C LYS A 162 -28.35 -16.50 -2.25
N THR A 163 -27.44 -16.29 -1.31
CA THR A 163 -26.89 -17.32 -0.42
C THR A 163 -27.11 -16.95 1.04
N SER A 164 -26.68 -17.81 1.97
CA SER A 164 -26.78 -17.56 3.40
C SER A 164 -25.78 -16.50 3.91
N VAL A 165 -24.75 -16.18 3.13
CA VAL A 165 -23.73 -15.17 3.47
C VAL A 165 -24.25 -13.77 3.15
N SER A 166 -24.33 -12.91 4.16
CA SER A 166 -24.72 -11.50 3.94
C SER A 166 -23.68 -10.76 3.11
N PRO A 167 -24.06 -10.09 2.02
CA PRO A 167 -23.15 -9.25 1.24
C PRO A 167 -22.43 -8.16 2.05
N ASP A 168 -23.07 -7.72 3.15
CA ASP A 168 -22.56 -6.68 4.04
C ASP A 168 -21.61 -7.21 5.14
N SER A 169 -21.32 -8.51 5.15
CA SER A 169 -20.43 -9.13 6.13
C SER A 169 -18.97 -9.23 5.68
N TYR A 170 -18.64 -8.77 4.48
CA TYR A 170 -17.29 -8.86 3.94
C TYR A 170 -16.96 -7.71 2.99
N VAL A 171 -15.65 -7.48 2.80
CA VAL A 171 -15.06 -6.67 1.74
C VAL A 171 -14.36 -7.62 0.77
N LYS A 172 -14.75 -7.62 -0.51
CA LYS A 172 -14.12 -8.43 -1.55
C LYS A 172 -13.16 -7.60 -2.39
N ILE A 173 -11.95 -8.13 -2.59
CA ILE A 173 -10.95 -7.61 -3.53
C ILE A 173 -10.50 -8.72 -4.49
N GLU A 174 -10.17 -8.37 -5.73
CA GLU A 174 -9.70 -9.33 -6.74
C GLU A 174 -8.22 -9.12 -7.04
N CYS A 175 -7.41 -10.16 -6.82
CA CYS A 175 -6.02 -10.23 -7.22
C CYS A 175 -5.92 -11.00 -8.53
N HIS A 176 -5.70 -10.30 -9.62
CA HIS A 176 -5.50 -10.86 -10.94
C HIS A 176 -4.03 -11.20 -11.13
N ASN A 177 -3.71 -12.48 -11.33
CA ASN A 177 -2.35 -12.92 -11.56
C ASN A 177 -2.32 -14.27 -12.31
N TYR A 178 -3.13 -14.41 -13.34
CA TYR A 178 -3.11 -15.58 -14.23
C TYR A 178 -3.44 -15.15 -15.65
N SER A 179 -2.43 -14.62 -16.34
CA SER A 179 -2.44 -14.25 -17.76
C SER A 179 -1.77 -15.33 -18.63
N GLY A 180 -1.84 -15.22 -19.92
CA GLY A 180 -1.17 -16.10 -20.87
C GLY A 180 -2.10 -16.75 -21.89
N ASN A 181 -1.58 -17.65 -22.72
CA ASN A 181 -2.31 -18.32 -23.81
C ASN A 181 -3.04 -17.36 -24.78
N GLY A 182 -2.49 -16.16 -25.00
CA GLY A 182 -3.09 -15.12 -25.80
C GLY A 182 -4.17 -14.29 -25.11
N TYR A 183 -4.46 -14.56 -23.85
CA TYR A 183 -5.35 -13.75 -23.02
C TYR A 183 -4.55 -12.71 -22.25
N ILE A 184 -4.93 -11.45 -22.42
CA ILE A 184 -4.29 -10.27 -21.84
C ILE A 184 -5.10 -9.82 -20.66
N ASP A 185 -4.51 -9.82 -19.44
CA ASP A 185 -5.16 -9.38 -18.22
C ASP A 185 -4.83 -7.92 -17.90
N LYS A 186 -5.73 -7.02 -18.24
CA LYS A 186 -5.57 -5.58 -17.96
C LYS A 186 -5.71 -5.24 -16.46
N ALA A 187 -6.15 -6.19 -15.64
CA ALA A 187 -6.27 -6.07 -14.20
C ALA A 187 -5.11 -6.74 -13.44
N GLU A 188 -4.08 -7.23 -14.16
CA GLU A 188 -2.97 -7.97 -13.55
C GLU A 188 -2.31 -7.17 -12.40
N PHE A 189 -2.09 -7.85 -11.29
CA PHE A 189 -1.46 -7.31 -10.09
C PHE A 189 -0.21 -8.13 -9.73
N ASP A 190 0.42 -7.78 -8.62
CA ASP A 190 1.66 -8.33 -8.11
C ASP A 190 1.59 -9.84 -7.83
N THR A 191 2.65 -10.55 -8.20
CA THR A 191 2.82 -11.99 -7.96
C THR A 191 3.08 -12.30 -6.48
N GLU A 192 3.63 -11.37 -5.70
CA GLU A 192 3.98 -11.63 -4.30
C GLU A 192 2.74 -11.93 -3.45
N LEU A 193 1.65 -11.16 -3.59
CA LEU A 193 0.41 -11.40 -2.87
C LEU A 193 -0.14 -12.81 -3.17
N SER A 194 -0.15 -13.22 -4.44
CA SER A 194 -0.61 -14.55 -4.82
C SER A 194 0.32 -15.65 -4.33
N THR A 195 1.63 -15.44 -4.36
CA THR A 195 2.61 -16.38 -3.82
C THR A 195 2.41 -16.60 -2.31
N LEU A 196 2.08 -15.55 -1.58
CA LEU A 196 1.87 -15.63 -0.14
C LEU A 196 0.53 -16.29 0.24
N TYR A 197 -0.56 -16.00 -0.47
CA TYR A 197 -1.91 -16.31 0.01
C TYR A 197 -2.76 -17.18 -0.92
N CYS A 198 -2.32 -17.43 -2.16
CA CYS A 198 -3.02 -18.26 -3.13
C CYS A 198 -2.49 -19.70 -3.11
N ALA A 199 -3.40 -20.67 -3.08
CA ALA A 199 -3.04 -22.10 -3.20
C ALA A 199 -3.24 -22.67 -4.63
N GLY A 200 -3.73 -21.85 -5.58
CA GLY A 200 -4.04 -22.22 -6.97
C GLY A 200 -5.17 -21.34 -7.50
N TYR A 201 -5.52 -21.49 -8.78
CA TYR A 201 -6.55 -20.67 -9.40
C TYR A 201 -7.75 -21.49 -9.86
N PRO A 202 -9.01 -21.04 -9.59
CA PRO A 202 -9.39 -19.91 -8.73
C PRO A 202 -9.20 -20.22 -7.24
N ASN A 203 -8.99 -19.18 -6.42
CA ASN A 203 -8.82 -19.36 -4.97
C ASN A 203 -9.44 -18.18 -4.20
N LEU A 204 -9.87 -18.42 -2.98
CA LEU A 204 -10.36 -17.42 -2.04
C LEU A 204 -9.58 -17.54 -0.73
N ASN A 205 -8.89 -16.47 -0.32
CA ASN A 205 -8.32 -16.35 1.00
C ASN A 205 -9.13 -15.33 1.81
N ALA A 206 -9.54 -15.70 3.01
CA ALA A 206 -10.23 -14.82 3.92
C ALA A 206 -9.31 -14.43 5.08
N ASN A 207 -9.24 -13.13 5.37
CA ASN A 207 -8.56 -12.56 6.54
C ASN A 207 -7.08 -12.96 6.70
N PHE A 208 -6.37 -13.29 5.60
CA PHE A 208 -4.99 -13.79 5.64
C PHE A 208 -4.79 -15.09 6.43
N HIS A 209 -5.85 -15.88 6.59
CA HIS A 209 -5.73 -17.19 7.21
C HIS A 209 -4.77 -18.10 6.45
N SER A 210 -4.16 -19.05 7.17
CA SER A 210 -3.28 -20.06 6.57
C SER A 210 -4.02 -21.04 5.65
N VAL A 211 -5.33 -21.16 5.80
CA VAL A 211 -6.22 -21.98 4.98
C VAL A 211 -6.98 -21.10 3.99
N SER A 212 -7.06 -21.54 2.74
CA SER A 212 -7.81 -20.89 1.67
C SER A 212 -8.76 -21.88 1.00
N ASN A 213 -9.74 -21.38 0.25
CA ASN A 213 -10.75 -22.19 -0.45
C ASN A 213 -10.50 -22.15 -1.97
N GLY A 214 -10.50 -23.30 -2.63
CA GLY A 214 -10.29 -23.43 -4.09
C GLY A 214 -11.52 -23.05 -4.94
N LEU A 215 -12.57 -22.42 -4.37
CA LEU A 215 -13.78 -22.02 -5.07
C LEU A 215 -14.43 -23.18 -5.89
N GLY A 216 -14.45 -24.36 -5.29
CA GLY A 216 -14.93 -25.59 -5.94
C GLY A 216 -16.45 -25.63 -6.15
N THR A 217 -17.24 -25.45 -5.10
CA THR A 217 -18.72 -25.41 -5.13
C THR A 217 -19.22 -24.22 -4.32
N GLU A 218 -20.44 -23.76 -4.60
CA GLU A 218 -21.08 -22.66 -3.86
C GLU A 218 -21.18 -22.97 -2.37
N VAL A 219 -21.69 -24.17 -2.02
CA VAL A 219 -21.81 -24.61 -0.62
C VAL A 219 -20.46 -24.57 0.12
N ASN A 220 -19.38 -25.08 -0.48
CA ASN A 220 -18.07 -25.04 0.15
C ASN A 220 -17.55 -23.61 0.37
N VAL A 221 -17.88 -22.68 -0.53
CA VAL A 221 -17.49 -21.27 -0.41
C VAL A 221 -18.26 -20.59 0.70
N GLU A 222 -19.59 -20.82 0.78
CA GLU A 222 -20.45 -20.31 1.85
C GLU A 222 -20.00 -20.80 3.22
N GLU A 223 -19.76 -22.12 3.35
CA GLU A 223 -19.27 -22.73 4.60
C GLU A 223 -17.90 -22.14 5.01
N TYR A 224 -17.01 -21.95 4.07
CA TYR A 224 -15.70 -21.32 4.33
C TYR A 224 -15.84 -19.90 4.83
N ILE A 225 -16.62 -19.05 4.12
CA ILE A 225 -16.83 -17.66 4.54
C ILE A 225 -17.53 -17.62 5.90
N SER A 226 -18.59 -18.40 6.10
CA SER A 226 -19.32 -18.48 7.36
C SER A 226 -18.44 -18.92 8.53
N SER A 227 -17.53 -19.88 8.30
CA SER A 227 -16.58 -20.33 9.31
C SER A 227 -15.63 -19.19 9.75
N VAL A 228 -15.15 -18.39 8.78
CA VAL A 228 -14.28 -17.23 9.08
C VAL A 228 -15.08 -16.16 9.85
N LEU A 229 -16.29 -15.84 9.41
CA LEU A 229 -17.14 -14.83 10.06
C LEU A 229 -17.47 -15.21 11.50
N SER A 230 -17.72 -16.50 11.78
CA SER A 230 -18.03 -16.99 13.14
C SER A 230 -16.87 -16.82 14.13
N LEU A 231 -15.65 -16.66 13.66
CA LEU A 231 -14.45 -16.42 14.47
C LEU A 231 -14.16 -14.94 14.70
N MET A 232 -14.87 -14.06 13.99
CA MET A 232 -14.66 -12.62 14.09
C MET A 232 -15.39 -12.04 15.31
N SER A 233 -14.81 -10.99 15.84
CA SER A 233 -15.39 -10.21 16.95
C SER A 233 -14.89 -8.77 16.86
N PRO A 234 -15.59 -7.79 17.47
CA PRO A 234 -15.20 -6.38 17.44
C PRO A 234 -13.84 -6.13 18.11
N LYS A 235 -12.76 -6.19 17.34
CA LYS A 235 -11.38 -5.92 17.82
C LYS A 235 -10.92 -4.52 17.48
N ALA A 236 -11.39 -3.97 16.35
CA ALA A 236 -11.10 -2.61 15.91
C ALA A 236 -12.20 -2.09 15.00
N GLY A 237 -12.47 -0.79 15.06
CA GLY A 237 -13.30 -0.04 14.11
C GLY A 237 -12.45 0.71 13.10
N LEU A 238 -13.02 1.00 11.94
CA LEU A 238 -12.40 1.75 10.86
C LEU A 238 -13.34 2.86 10.41
N ALA A 239 -12.82 4.09 10.33
CA ALA A 239 -13.44 5.19 9.60
C ALA A 239 -12.53 5.57 8.43
N LEU A 240 -13.11 5.86 7.27
CA LEU A 240 -12.38 6.14 6.03
C LEU A 240 -12.75 7.52 5.48
N ASN A 241 -11.80 8.17 4.82
CA ASN A 241 -12.07 9.21 3.84
C ASN A 241 -11.19 8.97 2.62
N PHE A 242 -11.82 8.69 1.50
CA PHE A 242 -11.16 8.46 0.22
C PHE A 242 -11.50 9.56 -0.76
N SER A 243 -10.49 10.14 -1.38
CA SER A 243 -10.63 11.17 -2.40
C SER A 243 -9.65 10.95 -3.54
N VAL A 244 -10.12 11.25 -4.75
CA VAL A 244 -9.28 11.28 -5.95
C VAL A 244 -9.32 12.69 -6.52
N LEU A 245 -8.17 13.31 -6.64
CA LEU A 245 -8.02 14.63 -7.21
C LEU A 245 -6.90 14.61 -8.25
N GLU A 246 -7.23 14.97 -9.49
CA GLU A 246 -6.31 14.84 -10.62
C GLU A 246 -5.76 13.41 -10.74
N ARG A 247 -4.47 13.22 -10.51
CA ARG A 247 -3.79 11.94 -10.56
C ARG A 247 -3.27 11.49 -9.18
N GLN A 248 -3.85 12.04 -8.09
CA GLN A 248 -3.56 11.64 -6.71
C GLN A 248 -4.79 11.01 -6.07
N ALA A 249 -4.65 9.81 -5.55
CA ALA A 249 -5.66 9.16 -4.75
C ALA A 249 -5.19 9.14 -3.29
N ILE A 250 -6.03 9.66 -2.37
CA ILE A 250 -5.71 9.85 -0.97
C ILE A 250 -6.72 9.09 -0.14
N LEU A 251 -6.26 8.17 0.71
CA LEU A 251 -7.08 7.43 1.66
C LEU A 251 -6.59 7.73 3.08
N LYS A 252 -7.38 8.46 3.86
CA LYS A 252 -7.20 8.55 5.30
C LYS A 252 -8.00 7.46 5.98
N VAL A 253 -7.34 6.73 6.87
CA VAL A 253 -7.95 5.68 7.70
C VAL A 253 -7.74 6.07 9.15
N THR A 254 -8.81 6.10 9.95
CA THR A 254 -8.73 6.18 11.39
C THR A 254 -9.17 4.86 11.98
N VAL A 255 -8.28 4.25 12.77
CA VAL A 255 -8.50 2.98 13.47
C VAL A 255 -8.80 3.28 14.93
N LYS A 256 -9.90 2.75 15.47
CA LYS A 256 -10.22 2.78 16.90
C LYS A 256 -10.11 1.39 17.48
N ALA A 257 -9.30 1.24 18.53
CA ALA A 257 -9.03 -0.04 19.16
C ALA A 257 -10.24 -0.55 19.97
N GLY A 258 -10.72 -1.74 19.66
CA GLY A 258 -11.76 -2.44 20.46
C GLY A 258 -11.17 -3.23 21.63
N VAL A 259 -9.90 -3.57 21.55
CA VAL A 259 -9.11 -4.26 22.58
C VAL A 259 -7.71 -3.62 22.62
N THR A 260 -6.99 -3.82 23.72
CA THR A 260 -5.56 -3.44 23.80
C THR A 260 -4.73 -4.46 23.04
N SER A 261 -4.01 -4.04 21.98
CA SER A 261 -3.15 -4.89 21.14
C SER A 261 -2.25 -4.06 20.23
N GLU A 262 -1.27 -4.71 19.62
CA GLU A 262 -0.59 -4.19 18.42
C GLU A 262 -1.57 -4.27 17.23
N PHE A 263 -1.68 -3.19 16.49
CA PHE A 263 -2.46 -3.15 15.26
C PHE A 263 -1.61 -2.70 14.08
N ARG A 264 -2.03 -3.15 12.91
CA ARG A 264 -1.50 -2.69 11.63
C ARG A 264 -2.65 -2.35 10.70
N VAL A 265 -2.44 -1.40 9.80
CA VAL A 265 -3.43 -0.95 8.82
C VAL A 265 -2.91 -1.11 7.40
N GLY A 266 -3.72 -1.66 6.51
CA GLY A 266 -3.44 -1.74 5.08
C GLY A 266 -4.46 -0.96 4.27
N GLY A 267 -3.97 -0.30 3.21
CA GLY A 267 -4.76 0.42 2.21
C GLY A 267 -4.69 -0.27 0.86
N VAL A 268 -5.81 -0.36 0.17
CA VAL A 268 -5.94 -0.98 -1.15
C VAL A 268 -6.64 -0.04 -2.10
N LEU A 269 -5.98 0.31 -3.20
CA LEU A 269 -6.57 1.03 -4.32
C LEU A 269 -7.22 0.02 -5.26
N LEU A 270 -8.50 0.20 -5.51
CA LEU A 270 -9.31 -0.70 -6.33
C LEU A 270 -9.84 0.03 -7.55
N GLU A 271 -9.98 -0.69 -8.66
CA GLU A 271 -10.66 -0.20 -9.87
C GLU A 271 -11.76 -1.18 -10.28
N ASP A 272 -12.91 -0.62 -10.63
CA ASP A 272 -14.04 -1.36 -11.18
C ASP A 272 -14.14 -1.17 -12.69
N GLY A 273 -14.88 -2.07 -13.37
CA GLY A 273 -15.21 -1.92 -14.78
C GLY A 273 -14.06 -2.20 -15.76
N ILE A 274 -13.02 -2.90 -15.36
CA ILE A 274 -11.91 -3.26 -16.25
C ILE A 274 -12.37 -4.34 -17.21
N VAL A 275 -12.30 -4.05 -18.53
CA VAL A 275 -12.72 -5.00 -19.57
C VAL A 275 -11.53 -5.77 -20.11
N SER A 276 -11.52 -7.07 -19.88
CA SER A 276 -10.54 -8.04 -20.41
C SER A 276 -11.24 -9.34 -20.80
N GLN A 277 -10.84 -9.92 -21.92
CA GLN A 277 -11.41 -11.18 -22.39
C GLN A 277 -11.10 -12.32 -21.44
N GLN A 278 -12.12 -12.93 -20.87
CA GLN A 278 -12.02 -14.05 -19.93
C GLN A 278 -12.12 -15.39 -20.65
N LEU A 279 -11.14 -16.27 -20.49
CA LEU A 279 -11.19 -17.65 -21.00
C LEU A 279 -12.38 -18.41 -20.40
N SER A 280 -13.09 -19.16 -21.23
CA SER A 280 -14.28 -19.95 -20.86
C SER A 280 -15.44 -19.13 -20.29
N ALA A 281 -15.50 -17.82 -20.54
CA ALA A 281 -16.66 -17.03 -20.21
C ALA A 281 -17.92 -17.56 -20.94
N THR A 282 -19.03 -17.64 -20.23
CA THR A 282 -20.34 -18.07 -20.74
C THR A 282 -21.35 -16.95 -20.87
N ALA A 283 -20.98 -15.74 -20.44
CA ALA A 283 -21.81 -14.54 -20.53
C ALA A 283 -20.91 -13.27 -20.60
N ASP A 284 -21.42 -12.22 -21.25
CA ASP A 284 -20.67 -10.98 -21.52
C ASP A 284 -20.17 -10.28 -20.24
N TRP A 285 -20.95 -10.29 -19.17
CA TRP A 285 -20.55 -9.66 -17.90
C TRP A 285 -19.29 -10.26 -17.29
N MET A 286 -18.92 -11.50 -17.67
CA MET A 286 -17.69 -12.15 -17.18
C MET A 286 -16.42 -11.52 -17.71
N HIS A 287 -16.49 -10.72 -18.77
CA HIS A 287 -15.38 -9.96 -19.33
C HIS A 287 -15.13 -8.62 -18.62
N THR A 288 -16.04 -8.22 -17.72
CA THR A 288 -15.88 -7.02 -16.89
C THR A 288 -15.43 -7.43 -15.49
N HIS A 289 -14.31 -6.88 -15.03
CA HIS A 289 -13.70 -7.18 -13.75
C HIS A 289 -13.85 -5.99 -12.81
N ASN A 290 -14.23 -6.27 -11.56
CA ASN A 290 -14.49 -5.27 -10.53
C ASN A 290 -13.74 -5.62 -9.27
N ALA A 291 -13.51 -4.65 -8.39
CA ALA A 291 -12.70 -4.81 -7.19
C ALA A 291 -11.24 -5.20 -7.48
N CYS A 292 -10.75 -4.89 -8.67
CA CYS A 292 -9.39 -5.24 -9.09
C CYS A 292 -8.36 -4.40 -8.33
N ILE A 293 -7.41 -5.05 -7.71
CA ILE A 293 -6.31 -4.38 -7.01
C ILE A 293 -5.44 -3.65 -8.03
N ARG A 294 -5.29 -2.33 -7.89
CA ARG A 294 -4.35 -1.53 -8.68
C ARG A 294 -3.09 -1.23 -7.89
N TRP A 295 -3.23 -1.04 -6.58
CA TRP A 295 -2.12 -0.88 -5.65
C TRP A 295 -2.52 -1.34 -4.26
N MET A 296 -1.55 -1.84 -3.50
CA MET A 296 -1.74 -2.26 -2.13
C MET A 296 -0.58 -1.77 -1.28
N ASP A 297 -0.85 -0.80 -0.42
CA ASP A 297 0.13 -0.25 0.51
C ASP A 297 -0.15 -0.80 1.90
N ALA A 298 0.59 -1.81 2.25
CA ALA A 298 0.28 -2.65 3.39
C ALA A 298 1.54 -3.21 4.08
N GLY A 299 2.68 -2.59 3.84
CA GLY A 299 3.94 -3.01 4.43
C GLY A 299 4.36 -4.43 4.01
N LYS A 300 5.29 -4.99 4.74
CA LYS A 300 5.86 -6.31 4.43
C LYS A 300 4.80 -7.41 4.53
N ASN A 301 4.78 -8.32 3.55
CA ASN A 301 3.86 -9.45 3.44
C ASN A 301 2.38 -9.05 3.45
N TYR A 302 2.07 -7.80 3.12
CA TYR A 302 0.71 -7.23 3.09
C TYR A 302 -0.03 -7.27 4.44
N THR A 303 0.70 -7.42 5.56
CA THR A 303 0.09 -7.50 6.89
C THR A 303 -0.29 -6.15 7.48
N GLY A 304 -0.01 -5.06 6.80
CA GLY A 304 -0.31 -3.69 7.21
C GLY A 304 0.93 -2.92 7.68
N VAL A 305 0.82 -1.60 7.65
CA VAL A 305 1.76 -0.66 8.26
C VAL A 305 1.49 -0.62 9.78
N THR A 306 2.53 -0.62 10.58
CA THR A 306 2.42 -0.66 12.03
C THR A 306 1.78 0.63 12.58
N LEU A 307 0.75 0.47 13.42
CA LEU A 307 0.18 1.53 14.26
C LEU A 307 0.71 1.48 15.69
N GLU A 308 1.60 0.53 15.97
CA GLU A 308 2.11 0.18 17.29
C GLU A 308 1.03 -0.37 18.23
N GLU A 309 1.34 -0.49 19.52
CA GLU A 309 0.35 -0.86 20.54
C GLU A 309 -0.67 0.28 20.71
N MET A 310 -1.93 -0.10 20.73
CA MET A 310 -3.06 0.79 21.01
C MET A 310 -3.84 0.25 22.19
N ILE A 311 -4.20 1.12 23.13
CA ILE A 311 -5.09 0.75 24.23
C ILE A 311 -6.54 0.79 23.76
N LYS A 312 -7.39 -0.03 24.40
CA LYS A 312 -8.84 -0.04 24.09
C LYS A 312 -9.44 1.37 24.13
N GLY A 313 -10.12 1.77 23.06
CA GLY A 313 -10.74 3.09 22.88
C GLY A 313 -9.81 4.13 22.25
N GLU A 314 -8.52 3.86 22.12
CA GLU A 314 -7.56 4.77 21.46
C GLU A 314 -7.79 4.79 19.95
N GLU A 315 -7.58 5.97 19.35
CA GLU A 315 -7.64 6.20 17.91
C GLU A 315 -6.26 6.57 17.36
N LYS A 316 -5.90 5.97 16.23
CA LYS A 316 -4.74 6.37 15.44
C LYS A 316 -5.12 6.44 13.96
N SER A 317 -4.60 7.45 13.28
CA SER A 317 -4.84 7.63 11.84
C SER A 317 -3.60 7.32 11.03
N TYR A 318 -3.82 6.83 9.81
CA TYR A 318 -2.80 6.68 8.78
C TYR A 318 -3.32 7.21 7.44
N VAL A 319 -2.42 7.76 6.62
CA VAL A 319 -2.77 8.31 5.31
C VAL A 319 -1.98 7.56 4.24
N PHE A 320 -2.70 6.96 3.32
CA PHE A 320 -2.16 6.39 2.10
C PHE A 320 -2.31 7.40 0.97
N ILE A 321 -1.23 7.66 0.24
CA ILE A 321 -1.21 8.56 -0.91
C ILE A 321 -0.67 7.78 -2.11
N TRP A 322 -1.48 7.70 -3.14
CA TRP A 322 -1.18 6.97 -4.36
C TRP A 322 -1.08 7.93 -5.53
N ASP A 323 0.12 8.08 -6.05
CA ASP A 323 0.40 8.80 -7.30
C ASP A 323 0.11 7.84 -8.46
N LEU A 324 -1.01 8.08 -9.16
CA LEU A 324 -1.45 7.19 -10.23
C LEU A 324 -0.47 7.14 -11.40
N ASP A 325 0.22 8.25 -11.67
CA ASP A 325 1.24 8.29 -12.72
C ASP A 325 2.49 7.49 -12.32
N ALA A 326 2.87 7.55 -11.04
CA ALA A 326 3.98 6.74 -10.53
C ALA A 326 3.65 5.24 -10.58
N ILE A 327 2.44 4.85 -10.18
CA ILE A 327 1.95 3.46 -10.26
C ILE A 327 1.95 2.96 -11.71
N GLU A 328 1.42 3.75 -12.65
CA GLU A 328 1.42 3.40 -14.08
C GLU A 328 2.82 3.25 -14.64
N ASN A 329 3.74 4.14 -14.27
CA ASN A 329 5.12 4.09 -14.74
C ASN A 329 5.87 2.86 -14.18
N ASP A 330 5.64 2.52 -12.91
CA ASP A 330 6.20 1.30 -12.32
C ASP A 330 5.71 0.05 -13.05
N ARG A 331 4.41 -0.03 -13.35
CA ARG A 331 3.84 -1.13 -14.12
C ARG A 331 4.37 -1.22 -15.54
N LYS A 332 4.49 -0.11 -16.26
CA LYS A 332 5.07 -0.06 -17.61
C LYS A 332 6.54 -0.47 -17.66
N ALA A 333 7.28 -0.25 -16.58
CA ALA A 333 8.68 -0.66 -16.46
C ALA A 333 8.84 -2.16 -16.19
N ASN A 334 7.76 -2.87 -15.84
CA ASN A 334 7.80 -4.31 -15.58
C ASN A 334 7.61 -5.08 -16.90
N PRO A 335 8.62 -5.83 -17.40
CA PRO A 335 8.62 -6.45 -18.74
C PRO A 335 7.60 -7.58 -18.97
N GLY A 336 6.61 -7.75 -18.11
CA GLY A 336 5.51 -8.72 -18.26
C GLY A 336 4.13 -8.06 -18.43
N VAL A 337 4.02 -6.72 -18.41
CA VAL A 337 2.75 -5.99 -18.27
C VAL A 337 2.54 -5.00 -19.42
N ASP A 338 2.87 -5.38 -20.67
CA ASP A 338 2.76 -4.53 -21.88
C ASP A 338 1.32 -4.10 -22.23
N TYR A 339 0.31 -4.49 -21.42
CA TYR A 339 -1.10 -4.45 -21.81
C TYR A 339 -1.98 -3.64 -20.85
N TRP A 340 -1.37 -2.92 -19.93
CA TRP A 340 -2.09 -2.15 -18.95
C TRP A 340 -2.56 -0.81 -19.56
N ASP A 341 -3.87 -0.62 -19.69
CA ASP A 341 -4.46 0.57 -20.32
C ASP A 341 -4.35 1.84 -19.43
N GLY A 342 -3.72 1.75 -18.26
CA GLY A 342 -3.68 2.80 -17.26
C GLY A 342 -4.79 2.65 -16.20
N ILE A 343 -4.82 3.60 -15.28
CA ILE A 343 -5.84 3.67 -14.22
C ILE A 343 -6.89 4.72 -14.59
N ASN A 344 -8.17 4.35 -14.57
CA ASN A 344 -9.25 5.30 -14.74
C ASN A 344 -9.66 5.89 -13.38
N PRO A 345 -9.38 7.19 -13.10
CA PRO A 345 -9.69 7.81 -11.82
C PRO A 345 -11.18 7.77 -11.44
N ASP A 346 -12.08 7.77 -12.43
CA ASP A 346 -13.53 7.79 -12.20
C ASP A 346 -14.06 6.44 -11.68
N ASN A 347 -13.32 5.36 -11.93
CA ASN A 347 -13.69 4.00 -11.54
C ASN A 347 -12.99 3.54 -10.25
N LEU A 348 -12.26 4.45 -9.59
CA LEU A 348 -11.52 4.11 -8.39
C LEU A 348 -12.40 4.09 -7.16
N ARG A 349 -12.07 3.18 -6.27
CA ARG A 349 -12.51 3.12 -4.88
C ARG A 349 -11.40 2.58 -4.01
N ALA A 350 -11.56 2.64 -2.71
CA ALA A 350 -10.56 2.16 -1.78
C ALA A 350 -11.14 1.14 -0.80
N ALA A 351 -10.28 0.24 -0.35
CA ALA A 351 -10.54 -0.57 0.82
C ALA A 351 -9.42 -0.35 1.85
N ALA A 352 -9.79 -0.47 3.12
CA ALA A 352 -8.82 -0.55 4.21
C ALA A 352 -9.14 -1.76 5.08
N TYR A 353 -8.11 -2.32 5.68
CA TYR A 353 -8.25 -3.39 6.66
C TYR A 353 -7.28 -3.15 7.82
N VAL A 354 -7.64 -3.70 8.96
CA VAL A 354 -6.79 -3.70 10.14
C VAL A 354 -6.46 -5.13 10.54
N THR A 355 -5.18 -5.36 10.87
CA THR A 355 -4.71 -6.67 11.33
C THR A 355 -4.20 -6.60 12.75
N MET A 356 -4.18 -7.76 13.39
CA MET A 356 -3.52 -7.97 14.69
C MET A 356 -2.73 -9.29 14.66
N PRO A 357 -1.75 -9.47 15.58
CA PRO A 357 -1.00 -10.72 15.71
C PRO A 357 -1.93 -11.91 15.95
N SER A 358 -1.70 -13.01 15.22
CA SER A 358 -2.44 -14.25 15.40
C SER A 358 -1.67 -15.46 14.82
N PRO A 359 -1.59 -16.58 15.56
CA PRO A 359 -0.98 -17.79 15.05
C PRO A 359 -1.77 -18.45 13.91
N SER A 360 -3.05 -18.10 13.71
CA SER A 360 -3.88 -18.59 12.60
C SER A 360 -3.63 -17.86 11.28
N GLY A 361 -2.97 -16.70 11.34
CA GLY A 361 -2.56 -15.95 10.16
C GLY A 361 -1.34 -16.57 9.47
N LYS A 362 -1.35 -16.64 8.15
CA LYS A 362 -0.26 -17.24 7.37
C LYS A 362 1.09 -16.57 7.61
N MET A 363 1.06 -15.24 7.83
CA MET A 363 2.25 -14.42 8.12
C MET A 363 2.26 -13.91 9.58
N GLY A 364 1.59 -14.62 10.51
CA GLY A 364 1.52 -14.25 11.92
C GLY A 364 0.52 -13.15 12.24
N TYR A 365 -0.27 -12.70 11.27
CA TYR A 365 -1.31 -11.67 11.41
C TYR A 365 -2.59 -12.10 10.72
N ILE A 366 -3.74 -11.70 11.29
CA ILE A 366 -5.06 -11.86 10.66
C ILE A 366 -5.75 -10.51 10.54
N VAL A 367 -6.59 -10.36 9.52
CA VAL A 367 -7.52 -9.23 9.42
C VAL A 367 -8.63 -9.40 10.45
N VAL A 368 -8.88 -8.36 11.23
CA VAL A 368 -9.94 -8.34 12.26
C VAL A 368 -11.09 -7.42 11.88
N ASN A 369 -10.90 -6.52 10.93
CA ASN A 369 -11.97 -5.75 10.28
C ASN A 369 -11.50 -5.20 8.93
N ALA A 370 -12.44 -4.98 8.03
CA ALA A 370 -12.24 -4.34 6.74
C ALA A 370 -13.41 -3.43 6.38
N VAL A 371 -13.13 -2.32 5.70
CA VAL A 371 -14.14 -1.37 5.20
C VAL A 371 -13.73 -0.94 3.80
N GLN A 372 -14.70 -0.70 2.91
CA GLN A 372 -14.44 -0.20 1.56
C GLN A 372 -15.37 0.95 1.20
N THR A 373 -14.90 1.83 0.33
CA THR A 373 -15.75 2.79 -0.37
C THR A 373 -16.45 2.12 -1.57
N THR A 374 -17.54 2.68 -2.03
CA THR A 374 -18.27 2.23 -3.23
C THR A 374 -18.03 3.13 -4.43
N SER A 375 -17.35 4.25 -4.23
CA SER A 375 -17.00 5.23 -5.26
C SER A 375 -15.75 6.00 -4.86
N ASN A 376 -15.21 6.78 -5.78
CA ASN A 376 -14.26 7.84 -5.47
C ASN A 376 -14.94 8.96 -4.64
N ASN A 377 -14.17 9.73 -3.90
CA ASN A 377 -14.67 10.85 -3.08
C ASN A 377 -15.78 10.48 -2.09
N GLN A 378 -15.51 9.50 -1.24
CA GLN A 378 -16.44 9.00 -0.23
C GLN A 378 -15.80 8.93 1.16
N ALA A 379 -16.57 9.38 2.16
CA ALA A 379 -16.25 9.22 3.57
C ALA A 379 -17.18 8.19 4.23
N ILE A 380 -16.62 7.32 5.07
CA ILE A 380 -17.35 6.27 5.78
C ILE A 380 -17.05 6.42 7.27
N PRO A 381 -18.06 6.63 8.13
CA PRO A 381 -17.88 6.70 9.58
C PRO A 381 -17.61 5.30 10.17
N TYR A 382 -17.26 5.25 11.44
CA TYR A 382 -17.33 3.99 12.19
C TYR A 382 -18.76 3.42 12.15
N GLU A 383 -18.84 2.13 11.94
CA GLU A 383 -20.10 1.39 11.99
C GLU A 383 -20.10 0.50 13.23
N TYR A 384 -21.24 0.46 13.90
CA TYR A 384 -21.44 -0.30 15.13
C TYR A 384 -22.51 -1.36 14.93
N ASN A 385 -22.45 -2.43 15.72
CA ASN A 385 -23.53 -3.38 15.77
C ASN A 385 -24.78 -2.68 16.33
N GLU A 386 -25.94 -3.01 15.76
CA GLU A 386 -27.21 -2.53 16.32
C GLU A 386 -27.36 -3.06 17.76
N ARG A 387 -27.70 -2.18 18.69
CA ARG A 387 -28.05 -2.61 20.03
C ARG A 387 -29.54 -3.00 20.00
N ASP A 388 -29.82 -4.26 20.31
CA ASP A 388 -31.17 -4.76 20.54
C ASP A 388 -31.88 -4.01 21.68
#